data_f3db453efe975b218e2cb2648388c5c6
#
_entry.id   f3db453efe975b218e2cb2648388c5c6
#
_cell.length_a   1.000
_cell.length_b   1.000
_cell.length_c   1.000
_cell.angle_alpha   90.00
_cell.angle_beta   90.00
_cell.angle_gamma   90.00
#
_symmetry.space_group_name_H-M   'P 1'
#
loop_
_entity.id
_entity.type
_entity.pdbx_description
1 polymer ?
#
loop_
_entity_poly.entity_id
_entity_poly.type
_entity_poly.pdbx_seq_one_letter_code
_entity_poly.pdbx_strand_id
1 'polypeptide(L)'
;MPADFDVTIIGGGVIGLACARALSHNRSVLLVEQHSVFGSETSSRNSEVIHAGLYYPPGSLKESLCIEGRQKLYRFCDDHDVPYKKIGKLIVAPDEENPELIRLEQKALKLGIPLSRLSASEIKEKEPNVRAAAALFSPETGIIDSHTYMLRLAQEAEKSGAILMKQARFLQGTSTEDGWLLNLDTEDGEYTISTNVVINAAGLHSHDVALRAGVPASALPTLHYCRGHYFSYQQASPFQHLIYPLPEKNLAGLGIHATLDLGGQVRFGPDTEYLTGHELSYGVAEHLREKFANAVSSYFPCLESASLQPAYSGIRPKLSGPGQPAEDFLIFETNSKKNSRILHLFGIESPGLTSSLALADKITARLPTAT
;
A
#
# COMPACT_ATOMS: atom_id res chain seq x y z
N MET A 1 6.05 28.86 24.52
CA MET A 1 4.70 29.09 23.97
C MET A 1 4.18 27.73 23.54
N PRO A 2 2.88 27.45 23.60
CA PRO A 2 2.36 26.21 23.03
C PRO A 2 2.77 26.12 21.56
N ALA A 3 2.98 24.89 21.05
CA ALA A 3 3.23 24.68 19.63
C ALA A 3 1.96 25.02 18.80
N ASP A 4 2.13 25.37 17.54
CA ASP A 4 0.99 25.64 16.61
C ASP A 4 0.15 24.37 16.42
N PHE A 5 0.81 23.20 16.41
CA PHE A 5 0.14 21.90 16.26
C PHE A 5 0.71 20.85 17.23
N ASP A 6 -0.16 19.96 17.69
CA ASP A 6 0.28 18.78 18.45
C ASP A 6 1.03 17.80 17.56
N VAL A 7 0.54 17.63 16.33
CA VAL A 7 1.12 16.70 15.35
C VAL A 7 1.13 17.30 13.96
N THR A 8 2.29 17.22 13.30
CA THR A 8 2.40 17.49 11.86
C THR A 8 2.71 16.20 11.10
N ILE A 9 1.92 15.90 10.08
CA ILE A 9 2.07 14.73 9.22
C ILE A 9 2.61 15.19 7.86
N ILE A 10 3.72 14.58 7.42
CA ILE A 10 4.35 14.88 6.13
C ILE A 10 4.00 13.76 5.16
N GLY A 11 3.23 14.09 4.12
CA GLY A 11 2.75 13.18 3.09
C GLY A 11 1.25 12.88 3.18
N GLY A 12 0.52 13.25 2.12
CA GLY A 12 -0.94 13.10 1.97
C GLY A 12 -1.35 11.84 1.21
N GLY A 13 -0.57 10.75 1.31
CA GLY A 13 -0.98 9.43 0.86
C GLY A 13 -1.96 8.76 1.82
N VAL A 14 -2.44 7.56 1.48
CA VAL A 14 -3.42 6.82 2.29
C VAL A 14 -3.00 6.63 3.75
N ILE A 15 -1.70 6.50 4.02
CA ILE A 15 -1.19 6.33 5.39
C ILE A 15 -1.26 7.65 6.16
N GLY A 16 -0.79 8.75 5.56
CA GLY A 16 -0.86 10.07 6.19
C GLY A 16 -2.29 10.50 6.48
N LEU A 17 -3.21 10.28 5.52
CA LEU A 17 -4.64 10.58 5.69
C LEU A 17 -5.30 9.72 6.78
N ALA A 18 -4.95 8.42 6.85
CA ALA A 18 -5.44 7.54 7.93
C ALA A 18 -4.92 7.99 9.31
N CYS A 19 -3.65 8.43 9.41
CA CYS A 19 -3.09 9.00 10.64
C CYS A 19 -3.76 10.33 10.99
N ALA A 20 -3.99 11.22 10.03
CA ALA A 20 -4.67 12.50 10.26
C ALA A 20 -6.07 12.27 10.85
N ARG A 21 -6.86 11.38 10.22
CA ARG A 21 -8.18 11.00 10.73
C ARG A 21 -8.11 10.43 12.16
N ALA A 22 -7.18 9.54 12.44
CA ALA A 22 -7.10 8.89 13.75
C ALA A 22 -6.70 9.85 14.87
N LEU A 23 -5.87 10.87 14.56
CA LEU A 23 -5.30 11.79 15.54
C LEU A 23 -6.16 13.05 15.77
N SER A 24 -6.91 13.50 14.78
CA SER A 24 -7.65 14.76 14.83
C SER A 24 -8.80 14.79 15.82
N HIS A 25 -9.26 13.63 16.33
CA HIS A 25 -10.32 13.59 17.34
C HIS A 25 -9.95 14.25 18.69
N ASN A 26 -8.66 14.29 19.00
CA ASN A 26 -8.18 14.79 20.30
C ASN A 26 -6.86 15.55 20.23
N ARG A 27 -6.42 15.96 19.05
CA ARG A 27 -5.16 16.70 18.80
C ARG A 27 -5.36 17.72 17.70
N SER A 28 -4.63 18.82 17.78
CA SER A 28 -4.45 19.71 16.64
C SER A 28 -3.49 19.07 15.63
N VAL A 29 -3.98 18.81 14.41
CA VAL A 29 -3.24 18.10 13.37
C VAL A 29 -3.10 18.97 12.13
N LEU A 30 -1.86 19.09 11.64
CA LEU A 30 -1.55 19.58 10.30
C LEU A 30 -1.05 18.42 9.45
N LEU A 31 -1.62 18.22 8.27
CA LEU A 31 -1.06 17.36 7.24
C LEU A 31 -0.60 18.21 6.06
N VAL A 32 0.65 17.98 5.61
CA VAL A 32 1.22 18.68 4.45
C VAL A 32 1.48 17.71 3.31
N GLU A 33 1.06 18.08 2.10
CA GLU A 33 1.25 17.30 0.86
C GLU A 33 1.88 18.22 -0.22
N GLN A 34 2.96 17.74 -0.84
CA GLN A 34 3.68 18.51 -1.86
C GLN A 34 2.93 18.66 -3.19
N HIS A 35 2.05 17.71 -3.52
CA HIS A 35 1.25 17.74 -4.75
C HIS A 35 -0.07 18.50 -4.56
N SER A 36 -0.70 18.85 -5.67
CA SER A 36 -2.03 19.50 -5.69
C SER A 36 -3.18 18.52 -5.36
N VAL A 37 -2.91 17.21 -5.34
CA VAL A 37 -3.90 16.16 -5.06
C VAL A 37 -3.32 15.16 -4.08
N PHE A 38 -4.11 14.74 -3.08
CA PHE A 38 -3.73 13.67 -2.16
C PHE A 38 -3.59 12.33 -2.88
N GLY A 39 -2.63 11.51 -2.45
CA GLY A 39 -2.42 10.17 -2.95
C GLY A 39 -1.82 10.07 -4.36
N SER A 40 -1.21 11.11 -4.90
CA SER A 40 -0.75 11.21 -6.30
C SER A 40 0.25 10.15 -6.73
N GLU A 41 0.97 9.52 -5.80
CA GLU A 41 2.04 8.54 -6.08
C GLU A 41 1.59 7.10 -5.78
N THR A 42 2.26 6.40 -4.88
CA THR A 42 2.02 4.98 -4.56
C THR A 42 0.55 4.68 -4.20
N SER A 43 -0.15 5.60 -3.53
CA SER A 43 -1.51 5.38 -3.03
C SER A 43 -2.58 5.31 -4.12
N SER A 44 -2.38 5.96 -5.28
CA SER A 44 -3.28 5.88 -6.44
C SER A 44 -2.79 4.93 -7.54
N ARG A 45 -1.59 4.35 -7.39
CA ARG A 45 -0.94 3.54 -8.42
C ARG A 45 -0.69 2.12 -7.93
N ASN A 46 -1.76 1.43 -7.57
CA ASN A 46 -1.75 0.09 -7.01
C ASN A 46 -2.89 -0.77 -7.62
N SER A 47 -3.05 -1.99 -7.13
CA SER A 47 -4.07 -2.93 -7.63
C SER A 47 -5.44 -2.76 -6.98
N GLU A 48 -5.61 -1.84 -6.03
CA GLU A 48 -6.86 -1.58 -5.29
C GLU A 48 -7.44 -2.83 -4.59
N VAL A 49 -6.57 -3.75 -4.17
CA VAL A 49 -6.96 -5.01 -3.56
C VAL A 49 -6.96 -4.91 -2.03
N ILE A 50 -8.07 -5.33 -1.42
CA ILE A 50 -8.18 -5.58 0.01
C ILE A 50 -7.69 -6.99 0.27
N HIS A 51 -6.48 -7.12 0.83
CA HIS A 51 -5.79 -8.40 1.03
C HIS A 51 -6.26 -9.16 2.26
N ALA A 52 -6.22 -10.50 2.20
CA ALA A 52 -6.58 -11.36 3.32
C ALA A 52 -5.47 -11.53 4.39
N GLY A 53 -4.21 -11.26 4.06
CA GLY A 53 -3.07 -11.37 5.00
C GLY A 53 -2.22 -12.63 4.85
N LEU A 54 -2.35 -13.38 3.75
CA LEU A 54 -1.77 -14.73 3.60
C LEU A 54 -0.26 -14.78 3.32
N TYR A 55 0.28 -13.78 2.58
CA TYR A 55 1.62 -13.90 1.98
C TYR A 55 2.78 -13.38 2.85
N TYR A 56 2.47 -12.74 3.98
CA TYR A 56 3.49 -12.05 4.77
C TYR A 56 4.16 -12.98 5.78
N PRO A 57 5.42 -12.73 6.18
CA PRO A 57 6.10 -13.54 7.18
C PRO A 57 5.33 -13.63 8.50
N PRO A 58 5.29 -14.79 9.17
CA PRO A 58 4.63 -14.94 10.45
C PRO A 58 5.15 -13.95 11.50
N GLY A 59 4.23 -13.27 12.20
CA GLY A 59 4.54 -12.29 13.24
C GLY A 59 5.01 -10.92 12.74
N SER A 60 5.03 -10.70 11.42
CA SER A 60 5.38 -9.41 10.84
C SER A 60 4.29 -8.37 11.05
N LEU A 61 4.68 -7.07 10.98
CA LEU A 61 3.71 -5.97 10.94
C LEU A 61 2.80 -6.06 9.72
N LYS A 62 3.35 -6.44 8.56
CA LYS A 62 2.56 -6.67 7.33
C LYS A 62 1.45 -7.70 7.56
N GLU A 63 1.73 -8.81 8.24
CA GLU A 63 0.74 -9.85 8.52
C GLU A 63 -0.34 -9.34 9.48
N SER A 64 0.05 -8.91 10.67
CA SER A 64 -0.87 -8.50 11.73
C SER A 64 -1.74 -7.31 11.33
N LEU A 65 -1.10 -6.26 10.75
CA LEU A 65 -1.81 -5.06 10.33
C LEU A 65 -2.69 -5.29 9.08
N CYS A 66 -2.36 -6.25 8.22
CA CYS A 66 -3.21 -6.61 7.09
C CYS A 66 -4.50 -7.31 7.56
N ILE A 67 -4.38 -8.26 8.48
CA ILE A 67 -5.54 -9.00 9.01
C ILE A 67 -6.48 -8.07 9.77
N GLU A 68 -5.94 -7.26 10.68
CA GLU A 68 -6.70 -6.27 11.44
C GLU A 68 -7.25 -5.16 10.52
N GLY A 69 -6.41 -4.61 9.66
CA GLY A 69 -6.74 -3.52 8.76
C GLY A 69 -7.84 -3.88 7.77
N ARG A 70 -7.87 -5.12 7.26
CA ARG A 70 -8.95 -5.59 6.40
C ARG A 70 -10.32 -5.43 7.05
N GLN A 71 -10.46 -5.86 8.30
CA GLN A 71 -11.74 -5.76 9.03
C GLN A 71 -12.15 -4.30 9.25
N LYS A 72 -11.18 -3.46 9.65
CA LYS A 72 -11.41 -2.02 9.83
C LYS A 72 -11.76 -1.33 8.51
N LEU A 73 -11.09 -1.71 7.43
CA LEU A 73 -11.30 -1.12 6.11
C LEU A 73 -12.70 -1.43 5.56
N TYR A 74 -13.16 -2.67 5.65
CA TYR A 74 -14.53 -3.02 5.24
C TYR A 74 -15.58 -2.26 6.06
N ARG A 75 -15.41 -2.19 7.39
CA ARG A 75 -16.31 -1.40 8.25
C ARG A 75 -16.29 0.08 7.88
N PHE A 76 -15.11 0.64 7.65
CA PHE A 76 -14.98 2.04 7.21
C PHE A 76 -15.70 2.29 5.88
N CYS A 77 -15.59 1.34 4.94
CA CYS A 77 -16.29 1.46 3.66
C CYS A 77 -17.81 1.47 3.82
N ASP A 78 -18.34 0.60 4.70
CA ASP A 78 -19.78 0.56 5.01
C ASP A 78 -20.23 1.85 5.71
N ASP A 79 -19.46 2.36 6.69
CA ASP A 79 -19.80 3.54 7.49
C ASP A 79 -19.73 4.86 6.70
N HIS A 80 -18.93 4.89 5.62
CA HIS A 80 -18.63 6.14 4.87
C HIS A 80 -18.95 6.06 3.36
N ASP A 81 -19.76 5.08 2.94
CA ASP A 81 -20.17 4.90 1.53
C ASP A 81 -18.98 4.86 0.56
N VAL A 82 -17.90 4.14 0.92
CA VAL A 82 -16.78 3.89 0.02
C VAL A 82 -17.08 2.67 -0.83
N PRO A 83 -17.08 2.78 -2.17
CA PRO A 83 -17.36 1.63 -3.03
C PRO A 83 -16.32 0.52 -2.87
N TYR A 84 -16.78 -0.69 -2.63
CA TYR A 84 -15.96 -1.90 -2.61
C TYR A 84 -16.77 -3.13 -3.03
N LYS A 85 -16.08 -4.23 -3.36
CA LYS A 85 -16.71 -5.54 -3.60
C LYS A 85 -15.85 -6.65 -3.01
N LYS A 86 -16.46 -7.57 -2.25
CA LYS A 86 -15.82 -8.83 -1.82
C LYS A 86 -15.95 -9.86 -2.93
N ILE A 87 -15.17 -9.73 -3.97
CA ILE A 87 -15.23 -10.64 -5.13
C ILE A 87 -14.47 -11.94 -4.93
N GLY A 88 -13.67 -12.04 -3.86
CA GLY A 88 -12.83 -13.20 -3.62
C GLY A 88 -11.61 -13.28 -4.53
N LYS A 89 -10.74 -14.26 -4.22
CA LYS A 89 -9.51 -14.50 -4.97
C LYS A 89 -9.22 -15.99 -5.07
N LEU A 90 -8.87 -16.46 -6.26
CA LEU A 90 -8.30 -17.78 -6.49
C LEU A 90 -6.78 -17.69 -6.51
N ILE A 91 -6.12 -18.46 -5.63
CA ILE A 91 -4.67 -18.69 -5.66
C ILE A 91 -4.47 -20.01 -6.39
N VAL A 92 -4.05 -19.94 -7.66
CA VAL A 92 -4.04 -21.08 -8.57
C VAL A 92 -2.68 -21.77 -8.62
N ALA A 93 -2.71 -23.10 -8.67
CA ALA A 93 -1.53 -23.98 -8.74
C ALA A 93 -1.57 -24.88 -9.97
N PRO A 94 -0.41 -25.18 -10.58
CA PRO A 94 -0.31 -26.06 -11.73
C PRO A 94 -0.45 -27.55 -11.35
N ASP A 95 -0.27 -27.90 -10.08
CA ASP A 95 -0.38 -29.25 -9.54
C ASP A 95 -1.09 -29.25 -8.17
N GLU A 96 -1.76 -30.38 -7.84
CA GLU A 96 -2.56 -30.51 -6.62
C GLU A 96 -1.69 -30.59 -5.36
N GLU A 97 -0.52 -31.20 -5.45
CA GLU A 97 0.41 -31.42 -4.35
C GLU A 97 1.45 -30.29 -4.23
N ASN A 98 1.16 -29.11 -4.76
CA ASN A 98 2.08 -27.99 -4.72
C ASN A 98 2.41 -27.61 -3.26
N PRO A 99 3.69 -27.65 -2.85
CA PRO A 99 4.07 -27.41 -1.45
C PRO A 99 3.72 -26.01 -0.96
N GLU A 100 3.75 -25.02 -1.84
CA GLU A 100 3.41 -23.64 -1.49
C GLU A 100 1.90 -23.47 -1.25
N LEU A 101 1.06 -24.16 -2.04
CA LEU A 101 -0.39 -24.18 -1.83
C LEU A 101 -0.72 -24.81 -0.47
N ILE A 102 -0.10 -25.95 -0.13
CA ILE A 102 -0.27 -26.61 1.17
C ILE A 102 0.20 -25.70 2.31
N ARG A 103 1.35 -25.05 2.15
CA ARG A 103 1.89 -24.11 3.14
C ARG A 103 0.93 -22.93 3.40
N LEU A 104 0.35 -22.35 2.35
CA LEU A 104 -0.62 -21.26 2.47
C LEU A 104 -1.90 -21.71 3.16
N GLU A 105 -2.40 -22.90 2.84
CA GLU A 105 -3.59 -23.47 3.48
C GLU A 105 -3.38 -23.69 4.99
N GLN A 106 -2.26 -24.29 5.37
CA GLN A 106 -1.89 -24.47 6.78
C GLN A 106 -1.70 -23.14 7.51
N LYS A 107 -1.11 -22.15 6.84
CA LYS A 107 -0.96 -20.80 7.38
C LYS A 107 -2.31 -20.13 7.63
N ALA A 108 -3.22 -20.21 6.67
CA ALA A 108 -4.55 -19.64 6.80
C ALA A 108 -5.32 -20.24 7.99
N LEU A 109 -5.24 -21.56 8.15
CA LEU A 109 -5.85 -22.25 9.29
C LEU A 109 -5.31 -21.73 10.63
N LYS A 110 -3.99 -21.55 10.76
CA LYS A 110 -3.35 -21.00 11.98
C LYS A 110 -3.76 -19.58 12.28
N LEU A 111 -4.00 -18.76 11.24
CA LEU A 111 -4.38 -17.35 11.36
C LEU A 111 -5.90 -17.14 11.43
N GLY A 112 -6.71 -18.19 11.32
CA GLY A 112 -8.17 -18.11 11.27
C GLY A 112 -8.67 -17.37 10.00
N ILE A 113 -7.90 -17.39 8.91
CA ILE A 113 -8.29 -16.77 7.63
C ILE A 113 -9.11 -17.79 6.83
N PRO A 114 -10.36 -17.48 6.46
CA PRO A 114 -11.18 -18.41 5.66
C PRO A 114 -10.53 -18.69 4.30
N LEU A 115 -10.28 -19.97 4.02
CA LEU A 115 -9.87 -20.47 2.73
C LEU A 115 -10.62 -21.78 2.42
N SER A 116 -10.92 -21.99 1.15
CA SER A 116 -11.44 -23.27 0.65
C SER A 116 -10.53 -23.80 -0.43
N ARG A 117 -10.12 -25.08 -0.34
CA ARG A 117 -9.41 -25.75 -1.41
C ARG A 117 -10.39 -26.13 -2.51
N LEU A 118 -10.01 -25.89 -3.75
CA LEU A 118 -10.80 -26.20 -4.94
C LEU A 118 -10.05 -27.18 -5.83
N SER A 119 -10.76 -28.19 -6.30
CA SER A 119 -10.35 -29.11 -7.36
C SER A 119 -10.41 -28.44 -8.74
N ALA A 120 -9.83 -29.06 -9.76
CA ALA A 120 -9.89 -28.58 -11.14
C ALA A 120 -11.32 -28.42 -11.66
N SER A 121 -12.25 -29.32 -11.26
CA SER A 121 -13.68 -29.21 -11.63
C SER A 121 -14.36 -28.01 -10.99
N GLU A 122 -14.14 -27.77 -9.70
CA GLU A 122 -14.72 -26.61 -8.98
C GLU A 122 -14.12 -25.28 -9.46
N ILE A 123 -12.83 -25.27 -9.86
CA ILE A 123 -12.22 -24.10 -10.51
C ILE A 123 -12.93 -23.82 -11.84
N LYS A 124 -13.17 -24.87 -12.66
CA LYS A 124 -13.82 -24.73 -13.96
C LYS A 124 -15.26 -24.21 -13.85
N GLU A 125 -15.98 -24.57 -12.78
CA GLU A 125 -17.33 -24.06 -12.51
C GLU A 125 -17.31 -22.58 -12.12
N LYS A 126 -16.33 -22.16 -11.28
CA LYS A 126 -16.21 -20.77 -10.82
C LYS A 126 -15.59 -19.84 -11.87
N GLU A 127 -14.56 -20.30 -12.55
CA GLU A 127 -13.74 -19.56 -13.51
C GLU A 127 -13.46 -20.41 -14.76
N PRO A 128 -14.42 -20.47 -15.70
CA PRO A 128 -14.33 -21.35 -16.88
C PRO A 128 -13.10 -21.14 -17.74
N ASN A 129 -12.50 -19.95 -17.68
CA ASN A 129 -11.34 -19.55 -18.48
C ASN A 129 -9.99 -19.80 -17.77
N VAL A 130 -10.00 -20.19 -16.48
CA VAL A 130 -8.79 -20.46 -15.70
C VAL A 130 -8.35 -21.91 -15.89
N ARG A 131 -7.07 -22.10 -16.17
CA ARG A 131 -6.39 -23.40 -16.19
C ARG A 131 -5.54 -23.55 -14.93
N ALA A 132 -5.95 -24.45 -14.05
CA ALA A 132 -5.20 -24.85 -12.87
C ALA A 132 -5.60 -26.28 -12.45
N ALA A 133 -4.70 -27.02 -11.78
CA ALA A 133 -5.02 -28.32 -11.20
C ALA A 133 -5.67 -28.20 -9.83
N ALA A 134 -5.26 -27.18 -9.05
CA ALA A 134 -5.86 -26.87 -7.75
C ALA A 134 -5.84 -25.35 -7.50
N ALA A 135 -6.67 -24.90 -6.57
CA ALA A 135 -6.63 -23.51 -6.08
C ALA A 135 -7.01 -23.44 -4.60
N LEU A 136 -6.64 -22.31 -3.97
CA LEU A 136 -7.23 -21.86 -2.72
C LEU A 136 -8.12 -20.65 -3.00
N PHE A 137 -9.38 -20.76 -2.63
CA PHE A 137 -10.33 -19.66 -2.71
C PHE A 137 -10.34 -18.86 -1.41
N SER A 138 -10.04 -17.55 -1.50
CA SER A 138 -10.03 -16.59 -0.39
C SER A 138 -11.24 -15.67 -0.50
N PRO A 139 -12.35 -15.94 0.21
CA PRO A 139 -13.59 -15.17 0.10
C PRO A 139 -13.47 -13.75 0.69
N GLU A 140 -12.55 -13.54 1.62
CA GLU A 140 -12.36 -12.26 2.31
C GLU A 140 -11.52 -11.24 1.53
N THR A 141 -10.97 -11.64 0.38
CA THR A 141 -10.28 -10.73 -0.53
C THR A 141 -11.28 -9.91 -1.32
N GLY A 142 -11.04 -8.62 -1.46
CA GLY A 142 -11.92 -7.72 -2.21
C GLY A 142 -11.17 -6.67 -3.00
N ILE A 143 -11.94 -5.79 -3.61
CA ILE A 143 -11.47 -4.60 -4.33
C ILE A 143 -12.18 -3.36 -3.80
N ILE A 144 -11.53 -2.21 -3.91
CA ILE A 144 -12.00 -0.94 -3.35
C ILE A 144 -11.72 0.20 -4.33
N ASP A 145 -12.55 1.25 -4.28
CA ASP A 145 -12.19 2.54 -4.83
C ASP A 145 -11.25 3.27 -3.86
N SER A 146 -9.95 3.19 -4.14
CA SER A 146 -8.92 3.80 -3.29
C SER A 146 -8.98 5.33 -3.29
N HIS A 147 -9.46 5.95 -4.35
CA HIS A 147 -9.61 7.40 -4.45
C HIS A 147 -10.73 7.90 -3.55
N THR A 148 -11.92 7.27 -3.64
CA THR A 148 -13.04 7.58 -2.74
C THR A 148 -12.66 7.29 -1.28
N TYR A 149 -11.92 6.20 -1.01
CA TYR A 149 -11.42 5.90 0.32
C TYR A 149 -10.56 7.02 0.89
N MET A 150 -9.56 7.49 0.14
CA MET A 150 -8.69 8.59 0.56
C MET A 150 -9.47 9.90 0.73
N LEU A 151 -10.43 10.18 -0.14
CA LEU A 151 -11.32 11.34 -0.01
C LEU A 151 -12.11 11.31 1.30
N ARG A 152 -12.69 10.16 1.66
CA ARG A 152 -13.43 10.01 2.92
C ARG A 152 -12.53 10.14 4.15
N LEU A 153 -11.31 9.59 4.09
CA LEU A 153 -10.32 9.79 5.17
C LEU A 153 -10.01 11.28 5.38
N ALA A 154 -9.79 12.03 4.29
CA ALA A 154 -9.54 13.47 4.35
C ALA A 154 -10.74 14.22 4.95
N GLN A 155 -11.96 13.96 4.46
CA GLN A 155 -13.18 14.58 4.97
C GLN A 155 -13.42 14.34 6.47
N GLU A 156 -13.19 13.11 6.94
CA GLU A 156 -13.34 12.79 8.37
C GLU A 156 -12.25 13.45 9.23
N ALA A 157 -11.02 13.57 8.71
CA ALA A 157 -9.96 14.31 9.39
C ALA A 157 -10.30 15.81 9.51
N GLU A 158 -10.74 16.46 8.42
CA GLU A 158 -11.14 17.88 8.41
C GLU A 158 -12.35 18.13 9.31
N LYS A 159 -13.36 17.26 9.27
CA LYS A 159 -14.53 17.32 10.14
C LYS A 159 -14.16 17.25 11.63
N SER A 160 -13.07 16.56 11.95
CA SER A 160 -12.52 16.48 13.32
C SER A 160 -11.51 17.60 13.62
N GLY A 161 -11.36 18.60 12.74
CA GLY A 161 -10.54 19.79 12.95
C GLY A 161 -9.10 19.71 12.43
N ALA A 162 -8.72 18.66 11.70
CA ALA A 162 -7.41 18.65 11.03
C ALA A 162 -7.31 19.69 9.92
N ILE A 163 -6.15 20.31 9.79
CA ILE A 163 -5.82 21.16 8.63
C ILE A 163 -5.05 20.28 7.63
N LEU A 164 -5.60 20.15 6.41
CA LEU A 164 -4.98 19.39 5.33
C LEU A 164 -4.51 20.37 4.23
N MET A 165 -3.19 20.55 4.14
CA MET A 165 -2.57 21.51 3.22
C MET A 165 -1.95 20.77 2.04
N LYS A 166 -2.40 21.08 0.83
CA LYS A 166 -1.81 20.65 -0.44
C LYS A 166 -0.85 21.70 -0.97
N GLN A 167 0.02 21.32 -1.91
CA GLN A 167 1.06 22.19 -2.49
C GLN A 167 1.94 22.81 -1.39
N ALA A 168 2.17 22.05 -0.33
CA ALA A 168 3.00 22.40 0.82
C ALA A 168 4.11 21.37 0.97
N ARG A 169 5.32 21.74 0.58
CA ARG A 169 6.49 20.89 0.59
C ARG A 169 7.32 21.10 1.85
N PHE A 170 7.62 20.03 2.56
CA PHE A 170 8.56 20.06 3.68
C PHE A 170 9.98 20.34 3.18
N LEU A 171 10.60 21.41 3.70
CA LEU A 171 11.96 21.82 3.35
C LEU A 171 12.98 21.32 4.38
N GLN A 172 12.73 21.58 5.66
CA GLN A 172 13.64 21.26 6.75
C GLN A 172 12.92 21.19 8.08
N GLY A 173 13.41 20.32 8.98
CA GLY A 173 13.01 20.26 10.38
C GLY A 173 14.18 20.56 11.30
N THR A 174 13.95 21.39 12.31
CA THR A 174 14.89 21.68 13.37
C THR A 174 14.29 21.29 14.71
N SER A 175 14.96 20.39 15.43
CA SER A 175 14.52 19.98 16.76
C SER A 175 14.75 21.09 17.79
N THR A 176 13.76 21.31 18.66
CA THR A 176 13.82 22.22 19.81
C THR A 176 13.72 21.45 21.12
N GLU A 177 13.79 22.10 22.28
CA GLU A 177 13.56 21.44 23.57
C GLU A 177 12.13 20.91 23.72
N ASP A 178 11.15 21.60 23.08
CA ASP A 178 9.72 21.36 23.25
C ASP A 178 9.06 20.74 22.02
N GLY A 179 9.82 20.35 20.97
CA GLY A 179 9.26 19.77 19.74
C GLY A 179 10.10 20.09 18.52
N TRP A 180 9.44 20.54 17.45
CA TRP A 180 10.05 20.81 16.14
C TRP A 180 9.65 22.16 15.59
N LEU A 181 10.57 22.82 14.88
CA LEU A 181 10.29 23.88 13.91
C LEU A 181 10.40 23.28 12.51
N LEU A 182 9.36 23.42 11.72
CA LEU A 182 9.29 22.88 10.35
C LEU A 182 9.17 24.04 9.35
N ASN A 183 10.08 24.07 8.38
CA ASN A 183 10.02 25.00 7.26
C ASN A 183 9.29 24.32 6.09
N LEU A 184 8.27 24.98 5.60
CA LEU A 184 7.41 24.55 4.52
C LEU A 184 7.48 25.55 3.37
N ASP A 185 7.53 25.06 2.14
CA ASP A 185 7.40 25.82 0.89
C ASP A 185 5.97 25.65 0.37
N THR A 186 5.24 26.73 0.22
CA THR A 186 3.85 26.74 -0.20
C THR A 186 3.65 27.70 -1.39
N GLU A 187 2.47 27.72 -2.00
CA GLU A 187 2.15 28.67 -3.07
C GLU A 187 2.27 30.14 -2.63
N ASP A 188 2.03 30.43 -1.35
CA ASP A 188 2.10 31.78 -0.78
C ASP A 188 3.50 32.13 -0.24
N GLY A 189 4.49 31.24 -0.41
CA GLY A 189 5.87 31.38 0.06
C GLY A 189 6.26 30.43 1.17
N GLU A 190 7.40 30.70 1.80
CA GLU A 190 7.93 29.87 2.88
C GLU A 190 7.30 30.23 4.22
N TYR A 191 6.91 29.22 4.98
CA TYR A 191 6.37 29.34 6.33
C TYR A 191 7.15 28.46 7.31
N THR A 192 7.28 28.96 8.54
CA THR A 192 7.80 28.17 9.66
C THR A 192 6.68 27.93 10.65
N ILE A 193 6.47 26.68 11.00
CA ILE A 193 5.51 26.24 12.02
C ILE A 193 6.20 25.49 13.14
N SER A 194 5.59 25.50 14.33
CA SER A 194 6.01 24.66 15.47
C SER A 194 5.07 23.49 15.69
N THR A 195 5.63 22.33 16.06
CA THR A 195 4.82 21.12 16.32
C THR A 195 5.48 20.24 17.38
N ASN A 196 4.67 19.56 18.20
CA ASN A 196 5.20 18.68 19.25
C ASN A 196 5.77 17.37 18.68
N VAL A 197 5.08 16.79 17.69
CA VAL A 197 5.43 15.51 17.06
C VAL A 197 5.35 15.62 15.54
N VAL A 198 6.27 14.93 14.87
CA VAL A 198 6.24 14.77 13.40
C VAL A 198 5.99 13.31 13.04
N ILE A 199 5.12 13.08 12.05
CA ILE A 199 4.92 11.77 11.41
C ILE A 199 5.36 11.88 9.95
N ASN A 200 6.44 11.18 9.61
CA ASN A 200 6.91 11.09 8.24
C ASN A 200 6.22 9.93 7.53
N ALA A 201 5.16 10.23 6.79
CA ALA A 201 4.38 9.33 5.95
C ALA A 201 4.60 9.59 4.45
N ALA A 202 5.77 10.14 4.08
CA ALA A 202 6.08 10.64 2.74
C ALA A 202 6.42 9.54 1.70
N GLY A 203 6.14 8.26 1.99
CA GLY A 203 6.25 7.16 1.04
C GLY A 203 7.61 7.09 0.33
N LEU A 204 7.63 7.34 -0.98
CA LEU A 204 8.85 7.34 -1.79
C LEU A 204 9.87 8.41 -1.35
N HIS A 205 9.43 9.50 -0.74
CA HIS A 205 10.27 10.61 -0.27
C HIS A 205 10.59 10.52 1.23
N SER A 206 10.26 9.41 1.90
CA SER A 206 10.42 9.28 3.35
C SER A 206 11.87 9.41 3.83
N HIS A 207 12.86 9.01 3.01
CA HIS A 207 14.29 9.19 3.31
C HIS A 207 14.70 10.66 3.20
N ASP A 208 14.26 11.37 2.18
CA ASP A 208 14.57 12.80 2.01
C ASP A 208 14.02 13.62 3.19
N VAL A 209 12.80 13.31 3.63
CA VAL A 209 12.21 13.92 4.82
C VAL A 209 13.04 13.61 6.07
N ALA A 210 13.51 12.38 6.24
CA ALA A 210 14.33 12.01 7.39
C ALA A 210 15.69 12.74 7.40
N LEU A 211 16.36 12.81 6.24
CA LEU A 211 17.63 13.54 6.08
C LEU A 211 17.45 15.03 6.39
N ARG A 212 16.41 15.67 5.86
CA ARG A 212 16.06 17.08 6.10
C ARG A 212 15.63 17.36 7.54
N ALA A 213 15.21 16.33 8.28
CA ALA A 213 14.96 16.38 9.72
C ALA A 213 16.20 16.08 10.56
N GLY A 214 17.38 15.96 9.93
CA GLY A 214 18.68 15.78 10.62
C GLY A 214 19.01 14.34 10.99
N VAL A 215 18.29 13.33 10.47
CA VAL A 215 18.67 11.92 10.67
C VAL A 215 19.92 11.62 9.84
N PRO A 216 21.00 11.08 10.42
CA PRO A 216 22.20 10.73 9.66
C PRO A 216 21.88 9.66 8.60
N ALA A 217 22.43 9.81 7.39
CA ALA A 217 22.23 8.83 6.32
C ALA A 217 22.62 7.39 6.71
N SER A 218 23.63 7.24 7.56
CA SER A 218 24.09 5.94 8.09
C SER A 218 23.09 5.25 9.03
N ALA A 219 22.11 5.98 9.56
CA ALA A 219 21.06 5.44 10.43
C ALA A 219 19.80 5.04 9.66
N LEU A 220 19.69 5.41 8.37
CA LEU A 220 18.54 5.09 7.53
C LEU A 220 18.67 3.68 6.93
N PRO A 221 17.57 2.92 6.83
CA PRO A 221 17.57 1.68 6.07
C PRO A 221 17.80 1.97 4.57
N THR A 222 18.25 1.00 3.79
CA THR A 222 18.33 1.20 2.34
C THR A 222 16.93 1.22 1.73
N LEU A 223 16.62 2.24 0.93
CA LEU A 223 15.36 2.34 0.19
C LEU A 223 15.59 1.97 -1.29
N HIS A 224 14.79 1.05 -1.78
CA HIS A 224 14.77 0.64 -3.18
C HIS A 224 13.45 1.03 -3.83
N TYR A 225 13.51 1.67 -4.98
CA TYR A 225 12.35 1.98 -5.80
C TYR A 225 12.04 0.79 -6.72
N CYS A 226 10.89 0.16 -6.49
CA CYS A 226 10.48 -1.02 -7.26
C CYS A 226 9.21 -0.71 -8.06
N ARG A 227 9.37 -0.50 -9.37
CA ARG A 227 8.27 -0.25 -10.29
C ARG A 227 7.51 -1.55 -10.59
N GLY A 228 6.21 -1.44 -10.72
CA GLY A 228 5.32 -2.48 -11.18
C GLY A 228 4.43 -1.96 -12.29
N HIS A 229 4.48 -2.63 -13.45
CA HIS A 229 3.68 -2.26 -14.61
C HIS A 229 2.36 -3.00 -14.63
N TYR A 230 1.36 -2.39 -15.27
CA TYR A 230 0.05 -2.98 -15.50
C TYR A 230 -0.34 -2.86 -16.95
N PHE A 231 -0.97 -3.92 -17.47
CA PHE A 231 -1.61 -3.97 -18.76
C PHE A 231 -3.12 -4.17 -18.59
N SER A 232 -3.93 -3.40 -19.31
CA SER A 232 -5.37 -3.58 -19.36
C SER A 232 -5.74 -4.61 -20.41
N TYR A 233 -6.79 -5.40 -20.14
CA TYR A 233 -7.37 -6.34 -21.08
C TYR A 233 -8.50 -5.63 -21.84
N GLN A 234 -8.44 -5.66 -23.18
CA GLN A 234 -9.31 -4.85 -24.02
C GLN A 234 -10.64 -5.54 -24.43
N GLN A 235 -10.89 -6.72 -23.88
CA GLN A 235 -12.13 -7.47 -24.14
C GLN A 235 -12.99 -7.56 -22.88
N ALA A 236 -14.17 -8.17 -22.98
CA ALA A 236 -15.01 -8.45 -21.83
C ALA A 236 -14.26 -9.32 -20.80
N SER A 237 -14.46 -9.06 -19.53
CA SER A 237 -13.77 -9.80 -18.45
C SER A 237 -13.98 -11.31 -18.60
N PRO A 238 -12.90 -12.11 -18.68
CA PRO A 238 -12.98 -13.55 -18.63
C PRO A 238 -13.11 -14.09 -17.20
N PHE A 239 -13.04 -13.22 -16.17
CA PHE A 239 -12.99 -13.58 -14.76
C PHE A 239 -14.09 -12.91 -13.94
N GLN A 240 -14.49 -13.58 -12.86
CA GLN A 240 -15.39 -13.07 -11.83
C GLN A 240 -14.66 -12.78 -10.51
N HIS A 241 -13.48 -13.39 -10.30
CA HIS A 241 -12.66 -13.29 -9.12
C HIS A 241 -11.25 -12.81 -9.51
N LEU A 242 -10.46 -12.40 -8.50
CA LEU A 242 -9.04 -12.15 -8.69
C LEU A 242 -8.31 -13.47 -8.90
N ILE A 243 -7.40 -13.55 -9.88
CA ILE A 243 -6.63 -14.76 -10.17
C ILE A 243 -5.14 -14.47 -9.89
N TYR A 244 -4.61 -15.19 -8.90
CA TYR A 244 -3.23 -15.06 -8.46
C TYR A 244 -2.50 -16.39 -8.67
N PRO A 245 -1.55 -16.50 -9.61
CA PRO A 245 -0.68 -17.65 -9.66
C PRO A 245 0.16 -17.74 -8.38
N LEU A 246 0.55 -18.96 -8.00
CA LEU A 246 1.56 -19.12 -6.95
C LEU A 246 2.87 -18.46 -7.36
N PRO A 247 3.63 -17.87 -6.42
CA PRO A 247 4.94 -17.33 -6.70
C PRO A 247 5.88 -18.43 -7.23
N GLU A 248 6.58 -18.16 -8.32
CA GLU A 248 7.69 -19.02 -8.73
C GLU A 248 8.84 -18.91 -7.72
N LYS A 249 9.54 -20.03 -7.45
CA LYS A 249 10.57 -20.13 -6.39
C LYS A 249 11.70 -19.10 -6.46
N ASN A 250 11.89 -18.44 -7.61
CA ASN A 250 12.99 -17.50 -7.88
C ASN A 250 12.54 -16.08 -8.23
N LEU A 251 11.26 -15.74 -8.14
CA LEU A 251 10.77 -14.42 -8.48
C LEU A 251 10.62 -13.54 -7.23
N ALA A 252 11.14 -12.31 -7.32
CA ALA A 252 11.04 -11.27 -6.29
C ALA A 252 9.61 -10.72 -6.10
N GLY A 253 8.58 -11.38 -6.66
CA GLY A 253 7.17 -10.97 -6.62
C GLY A 253 6.23 -12.16 -6.71
N LEU A 254 4.93 -11.90 -6.51
CA LEU A 254 3.85 -12.90 -6.54
C LEU A 254 3.43 -13.35 -7.97
N GLY A 255 4.21 -13.03 -9.00
CA GLY A 255 3.82 -13.25 -10.40
C GLY A 255 2.87 -12.16 -10.92
N ILE A 256 2.49 -12.26 -12.21
CA ILE A 256 1.54 -11.31 -12.83
C ILE A 256 0.12 -11.79 -12.56
N HIS A 257 -0.63 -11.02 -11.78
CA HIS A 257 -2.00 -11.32 -11.36
C HIS A 257 -3.02 -10.83 -12.38
N ALA A 258 -4.24 -11.41 -12.37
CA ALA A 258 -5.42 -10.78 -12.92
C ALA A 258 -6.18 -10.11 -11.78
N THR A 259 -6.40 -8.80 -11.90
CA THR A 259 -7.22 -8.00 -10.98
C THR A 259 -8.38 -7.37 -11.74
N LEU A 260 -9.52 -7.23 -11.05
CA LEU A 260 -10.69 -6.54 -11.58
C LEU A 260 -10.87 -5.22 -10.84
N ASP A 261 -11.31 -4.19 -11.54
CA ASP A 261 -11.82 -2.99 -10.90
C ASP A 261 -13.33 -3.11 -10.62
N LEU A 262 -13.90 -2.10 -9.98
CA LEU A 262 -15.32 -2.09 -9.63
C LEU A 262 -16.26 -2.08 -10.85
N GLY A 263 -15.76 -1.66 -12.01
CA GLY A 263 -16.45 -1.72 -13.31
C GLY A 263 -16.33 -3.08 -13.99
N GLY A 264 -15.53 -4.01 -13.46
CA GLY A 264 -15.28 -5.32 -14.03
C GLY A 264 -14.19 -5.33 -15.12
N GLN A 265 -13.44 -4.23 -15.31
CA GLN A 265 -12.31 -4.19 -16.22
C GLN A 265 -11.13 -4.99 -15.65
N VAL A 266 -10.52 -5.85 -16.45
CA VAL A 266 -9.37 -6.66 -16.04
C VAL A 266 -8.06 -5.92 -16.30
N ARG A 267 -7.16 -6.00 -15.31
CA ARG A 267 -5.77 -5.56 -15.40
C ARG A 267 -4.85 -6.70 -15.01
N PHE A 268 -3.77 -6.87 -15.75
CA PHE A 268 -2.71 -7.82 -15.43
C PHE A 268 -1.52 -7.07 -14.87
N GLY A 269 -0.98 -7.56 -13.74
CA GLY A 269 0.12 -6.93 -13.03
C GLY A 269 -0.01 -7.02 -11.51
N PRO A 270 0.96 -6.45 -10.79
CA PRO A 270 2.17 -5.84 -11.35
C PRO A 270 3.28 -6.86 -11.65
N ASP A 271 4.21 -6.48 -12.48
CA ASP A 271 5.54 -7.10 -12.53
C ASP A 271 6.49 -6.46 -11.49
N THR A 272 7.78 -6.74 -11.61
CA THR A 272 8.81 -6.23 -10.70
C THR A 272 10.00 -5.73 -11.49
N GLU A 273 10.30 -4.41 -11.34
CA GLU A 273 11.47 -3.76 -11.91
C GLU A 273 12.08 -2.83 -10.87
N TYR A 274 13.32 -3.10 -10.46
CA TYR A 274 14.06 -2.20 -9.57
C TYR A 274 14.69 -1.08 -10.38
N LEU A 275 14.43 0.17 -9.96
CA LEU A 275 14.96 1.36 -10.63
C LEU A 275 16.40 1.63 -10.16
N THR A 276 17.26 1.96 -11.10
CA THR A 276 18.65 2.42 -10.85
C THR A 276 18.63 3.96 -10.82
N GLY A 277 18.44 4.55 -9.65
CA GLY A 277 18.41 6.02 -9.48
C GLY A 277 17.13 6.52 -8.82
N HIS A 278 17.05 7.84 -8.66
CA HIS A 278 15.96 8.51 -7.94
C HIS A 278 14.87 9.10 -8.88
N GLU A 279 14.99 8.89 -10.19
CA GLU A 279 14.00 9.41 -11.13
C GLU A 279 12.75 8.52 -11.13
N LEU A 280 11.62 9.10 -10.72
CA LEU A 280 10.33 8.43 -10.66
C LEU A 280 9.64 8.50 -12.04
N SER A 281 9.87 7.49 -12.87
CA SER A 281 9.22 7.35 -14.17
C SER A 281 8.08 6.34 -14.11
N TYR A 282 6.91 6.74 -14.60
CA TYR A 282 5.67 5.95 -14.56
C TYR A 282 5.23 5.43 -15.95
N GLY A 283 6.08 5.52 -16.94
CA GLY A 283 5.79 5.00 -18.29
C GLY A 283 5.68 3.47 -18.30
N VAL A 284 4.81 2.93 -19.16
CA VAL A 284 4.69 1.49 -19.44
C VAL A 284 5.10 1.25 -20.88
N ALA A 285 6.20 0.55 -21.08
CA ALA A 285 6.74 0.31 -22.42
C ALA A 285 5.99 -0.83 -23.12
N GLU A 286 5.69 -0.62 -24.41
CA GLU A 286 4.95 -1.55 -25.26
C GLU A 286 5.62 -2.93 -25.35
N HIS A 287 6.96 -2.98 -25.40
CA HIS A 287 7.73 -4.22 -25.51
C HIS A 287 7.53 -5.19 -24.31
N LEU A 288 6.98 -4.72 -23.19
CA LEU A 288 6.65 -5.57 -22.03
C LEU A 288 5.42 -6.45 -22.28
N ARG A 289 4.61 -6.18 -23.33
CA ARG A 289 3.39 -6.90 -23.64
C ARG A 289 3.61 -8.42 -23.70
N GLU A 290 4.62 -8.87 -24.44
CA GLU A 290 4.90 -10.30 -24.60
C GLU A 290 5.32 -10.98 -23.29
N LYS A 291 6.07 -10.29 -22.44
CA LYS A 291 6.40 -10.75 -21.08
C LYS A 291 5.13 -11.01 -20.28
N PHE A 292 4.16 -10.06 -20.32
CA PHE A 292 2.90 -10.18 -19.64
C PHE A 292 2.03 -11.30 -20.22
N ALA A 293 1.90 -11.37 -21.54
CA ALA A 293 1.12 -12.40 -22.21
C ALA A 293 1.66 -13.80 -21.87
N ASN A 294 2.97 -14.01 -21.90
CA ASN A 294 3.58 -15.29 -21.57
C ASN A 294 3.32 -15.71 -20.11
N ALA A 295 3.44 -14.78 -19.15
CA ALA A 295 3.19 -15.07 -17.75
C ALA A 295 1.72 -15.41 -17.49
N VAL A 296 0.79 -14.64 -18.07
CA VAL A 296 -0.66 -14.82 -17.90
C VAL A 296 -1.17 -16.07 -18.59
N SER A 297 -0.60 -16.48 -19.73
CA SER A 297 -0.96 -17.70 -20.46
C SER A 297 -0.80 -18.98 -19.63
N SER A 298 0.00 -18.95 -18.57
CA SER A 298 0.16 -20.08 -17.64
C SER A 298 -1.17 -20.47 -16.97
N TYR A 299 -2.02 -19.49 -16.64
CA TYR A 299 -3.34 -19.71 -16.03
C TYR A 299 -4.52 -19.27 -16.89
N PHE A 300 -4.30 -18.45 -17.92
CA PHE A 300 -5.30 -18.02 -18.90
C PHE A 300 -4.80 -18.28 -20.33
N PRO A 301 -4.87 -19.53 -20.82
CA PRO A 301 -4.28 -19.93 -22.10
C PRO A 301 -4.95 -19.34 -23.34
N CYS A 302 -6.18 -18.84 -23.23
CA CYS A 302 -6.90 -18.20 -24.34
C CYS A 302 -6.51 -16.72 -24.52
N LEU A 303 -5.54 -16.20 -23.76
CA LEU A 303 -5.07 -14.82 -23.88
C LEU A 303 -4.34 -14.62 -25.23
N GLU A 304 -4.82 -13.66 -26.02
CA GLU A 304 -4.11 -13.14 -27.18
C GLU A 304 -3.31 -11.89 -26.75
N SER A 305 -2.00 -11.86 -27.02
CA SER A 305 -1.14 -10.72 -26.62
C SER A 305 -1.63 -9.38 -27.20
N ALA A 306 -2.23 -9.39 -28.39
CA ALA A 306 -2.83 -8.21 -29.01
C ALA A 306 -3.99 -7.58 -28.21
N SER A 307 -4.63 -8.33 -27.29
CA SER A 307 -5.68 -7.82 -26.42
C SER A 307 -5.18 -7.07 -25.20
N LEU A 308 -3.86 -7.03 -24.98
CA LEU A 308 -3.21 -6.29 -23.91
C LEU A 308 -2.79 -4.89 -24.35
N GLN A 309 -3.09 -3.88 -23.54
CA GLN A 309 -2.65 -2.50 -23.76
C GLN A 309 -1.89 -2.00 -22.53
N PRO A 310 -0.77 -1.26 -22.68
CA PRO A 310 -0.12 -0.57 -21.57
C PRO A 310 -1.15 0.29 -20.82
N ALA A 311 -1.19 0.18 -19.47
CA ALA A 311 -2.13 0.94 -18.66
C ALA A 311 -1.40 1.98 -17.80
N TYR A 312 -0.89 1.57 -16.67
CA TYR A 312 -0.15 2.44 -15.76
C TYR A 312 0.93 1.66 -15.03
N SER A 313 1.79 2.37 -14.32
CA SER A 313 2.73 1.77 -13.37
C SER A 313 2.64 2.44 -12.00
N GLY A 314 3.06 1.72 -10.96
CA GLY A 314 3.25 2.25 -9.62
C GLY A 314 4.66 1.96 -9.13
N ILE A 315 5.17 2.78 -8.21
CA ILE A 315 6.48 2.59 -7.60
C ILE A 315 6.29 2.28 -6.12
N ARG A 316 6.93 1.21 -5.67
CA ARG A 316 6.87 0.72 -4.30
C ARG A 316 8.16 1.11 -3.56
N PRO A 317 8.07 1.74 -2.35
CA PRO A 317 9.22 2.00 -1.50
C PRO A 317 9.60 0.71 -0.75
N LYS A 318 10.51 -0.09 -1.30
CA LYS A 318 10.93 -1.36 -0.68
C LYS A 318 12.20 -1.18 0.17
N LEU A 319 12.27 -1.89 1.29
CA LEU A 319 13.48 -1.99 2.10
C LEU A 319 14.39 -3.14 1.66
N SER A 320 13.86 -4.09 0.88
CA SER A 320 14.61 -5.20 0.29
C SER A 320 15.01 -4.91 -1.15
N GLY A 321 16.27 -5.18 -1.50
CA GLY A 321 16.79 -5.08 -2.85
C GLY A 321 16.47 -6.29 -3.73
N PRO A 322 16.91 -6.28 -5.01
CA PRO A 322 16.72 -7.39 -5.93
C PRO A 322 17.26 -8.70 -5.36
N GLY A 323 16.46 -9.78 -5.43
CA GLY A 323 16.83 -11.11 -4.96
C GLY A 323 16.91 -11.29 -3.44
N GLN A 324 16.59 -10.26 -2.66
CA GLN A 324 16.54 -10.35 -1.20
C GLN A 324 15.15 -10.77 -0.71
N PRO A 325 15.05 -11.42 0.46
CA PRO A 325 13.78 -11.67 1.12
C PRO A 325 13.00 -10.37 1.34
N ALA A 326 11.67 -10.46 1.30
CA ALA A 326 10.82 -9.29 1.54
C ALA A 326 10.96 -8.80 2.99
N GLU A 327 11.32 -7.54 3.16
CA GLU A 327 11.38 -6.86 4.45
C GLU A 327 9.99 -6.43 4.93
N ASP A 328 9.87 -6.25 6.25
CA ASP A 328 8.65 -5.78 6.90
C ASP A 328 8.49 -4.25 6.80
N PHE A 329 7.34 -3.74 7.23
CA PHE A 329 7.15 -2.32 7.52
C PHE A 329 8.07 -1.89 8.67
N LEU A 330 8.68 -0.72 8.54
CA LEU A 330 9.53 -0.17 9.58
C LEU A 330 8.95 1.14 10.11
N ILE A 331 8.59 1.12 11.40
CA ILE A 331 8.27 2.33 12.16
C ILE A 331 9.52 2.71 12.94
N PHE A 332 10.27 3.66 12.40
CA PHE A 332 11.55 4.10 12.94
C PHE A 332 11.35 5.41 13.71
N GLU A 333 11.69 5.43 15.00
CA GLU A 333 11.53 6.60 15.85
C GLU A 333 12.89 7.25 16.11
N THR A 334 12.94 8.56 15.96
CA THR A 334 14.09 9.37 16.35
C THR A 334 13.69 10.46 17.34
N ASN A 335 14.53 10.63 18.36
CA ASN A 335 14.38 11.66 19.38
C ASN A 335 15.68 12.44 19.42
N SER A 336 15.76 13.61 18.81
CA SER A 336 16.97 14.41 18.82
C SER A 336 17.14 15.20 20.12
N LYS A 337 16.03 15.53 20.82
CA LYS A 337 15.98 16.15 22.15
C LYS A 337 14.83 15.56 22.96
N LYS A 338 14.75 15.88 24.25
CA LYS A 338 13.85 15.24 25.22
C LYS A 338 12.39 15.17 24.76
N ASN A 339 11.88 16.20 24.10
CA ASN A 339 10.47 16.27 23.65
C ASN A 339 10.31 16.31 22.13
N SER A 340 11.42 16.25 21.35
CA SER A 340 11.39 16.29 19.89
C SER A 340 11.31 14.89 19.29
N ARG A 341 10.11 14.38 19.09
CA ARG A 341 9.82 13.05 18.54
C ARG A 341 9.45 13.14 17.07
N ILE A 342 10.03 12.27 16.27
CA ILE A 342 9.59 12.01 14.90
C ILE A 342 9.44 10.52 14.65
N LEU A 343 8.31 10.11 14.06
CA LEU A 343 8.03 8.74 13.63
C LEU A 343 8.16 8.67 12.10
N HIS A 344 9.16 7.95 11.63
CA HIS A 344 9.36 7.70 10.20
C HIS A 344 8.73 6.37 9.81
N LEU A 345 7.92 6.36 8.74
CA LEU A 345 7.26 5.18 8.21
C LEU A 345 7.97 4.75 6.92
N PHE A 346 8.88 3.78 7.04
CA PHE A 346 9.66 3.28 5.92
C PHE A 346 9.13 1.96 5.38
N GLY A 347 9.26 1.75 4.08
CA GLY A 347 8.90 0.49 3.44
C GLY A 347 7.40 0.21 3.41
N ILE A 348 6.55 1.23 3.52
CA ILE A 348 5.11 1.04 3.49
C ILE A 348 4.65 0.87 2.03
N GLU A 349 4.75 -0.37 1.56
CA GLU A 349 4.26 -0.88 0.28
C GLU A 349 3.00 -1.75 0.47
N SER A 350 2.74 -2.74 -0.40
CA SER A 350 1.69 -3.75 -0.13
C SER A 350 2.01 -4.55 1.16
N PRO A 351 1.03 -4.66 2.07
CA PRO A 351 -0.39 -4.33 2.00
C PRO A 351 -0.78 -2.98 2.61
N GLY A 352 -0.03 -1.91 2.42
CA GLY A 352 -0.23 -0.61 3.07
C GLY A 352 -1.66 -0.05 2.96
N LEU A 353 -2.31 -0.18 1.79
CA LEU A 353 -3.71 0.23 1.60
C LEU A 353 -4.64 -0.50 2.58
N THR A 354 -4.60 -1.83 2.58
CA THR A 354 -5.40 -2.67 3.49
C THR A 354 -5.08 -2.40 4.95
N SER A 355 -3.81 -2.16 5.27
CA SER A 355 -3.29 -1.99 6.64
C SER A 355 -3.45 -0.57 7.18
N SER A 356 -3.86 0.40 6.37
CA SER A 356 -3.73 1.84 6.66
C SER A 356 -4.39 2.25 7.99
N LEU A 357 -5.61 1.79 8.26
CA LEU A 357 -6.32 2.12 9.51
C LEU A 357 -5.67 1.48 10.74
N ALA A 358 -5.28 0.20 10.64
CA ALA A 358 -4.61 -0.49 11.74
C ALA A 358 -3.20 0.09 12.01
N LEU A 359 -2.49 0.53 10.95
CA LEU A 359 -1.22 1.21 11.10
C LEU A 359 -1.40 2.58 11.77
N ALA A 360 -2.43 3.35 11.40
CA ALA A 360 -2.74 4.63 12.02
C ALA A 360 -3.03 4.48 13.52
N ASP A 361 -3.82 3.47 13.92
CA ASP A 361 -4.08 3.17 15.32
C ASP A 361 -2.79 2.80 16.07
N LYS A 362 -1.93 2.01 15.45
CA LYS A 362 -0.61 1.65 16.02
C LYS A 362 0.30 2.86 16.19
N ILE A 363 0.27 3.82 15.27
CA ILE A 363 1.00 5.08 15.38
C ILE A 363 0.42 5.92 16.51
N THR A 364 -0.91 6.07 16.57
CA THR A 364 -1.62 6.82 17.62
C THR A 364 -1.27 6.29 19.02
N ALA A 365 -1.23 4.96 19.18
CA ALA A 365 -0.90 4.32 20.46
C ALA A 365 0.57 4.53 20.91
N ARG A 366 1.47 4.96 20.02
CA ARG A 366 2.86 5.29 20.35
C ARG A 366 3.06 6.73 20.80
N LEU A 367 2.08 7.61 20.56
CA LEU A 367 2.17 8.99 20.95
C LEU A 367 1.80 9.18 22.42
N PRO A 368 2.40 10.17 23.13
CA PRO A 368 1.98 10.55 24.46
C PRO A 368 0.47 10.83 24.47
N THR A 369 -0.19 10.63 25.62
CA THR A 369 -1.58 11.10 25.78
C THR A 369 -1.69 12.58 25.46
N ALA A 370 -2.75 12.98 24.76
CA ALA A 370 -3.04 14.40 24.58
C ALA A 370 -3.22 15.06 25.96
N THR A 371 -2.49 16.15 26.19
CA THR A 371 -2.58 16.92 27.46
C THR A 371 -3.74 17.88 27.42
#